data_50d10269a077db8428761f0527646880
#
_entry.id   50d10269a077db8428761f0527646880
#
_cell.length_a   1.000
_cell.length_b   1.000
_cell.length_c   1.000
_cell.angle_alpha   90.00
_cell.angle_beta   90.00
_cell.angle_gamma   90.00
#
_symmetry.space_group_name_H-M   'P 1'
#
loop_
_entity.id
_entity.type
_entity.pdbx_description
1 polymer ?
#
loop_
_entity_poly.entity_id
_entity_poly.type
_entity_poly.pdbx_seq_one_letter_code
_entity_poly.pdbx_strand_id
1 'polypeptide(L)'
;LLASSAASDVYKRQPKVREYLETDLQAAYDGDPAARSKDEIVFSYPGLYAITVYRLAHELFLLGVPLIPRMMTEQAHSKTGIDIHPGATIGKYFFIDHGTGIVIGETTIIGCHVKLYQGVTLGALSTKGGQKLRDVRRHPTIGDNVTIYSGASILGGETVIEEGVVIGGNSFITQSIKKGTKVSVRNQELIYHSGDESLHHKEQDESWFYII
;
A
#
# COMPACT_ATOMS: atom_id res chain seq x y z
N LEU A 1 19.30 22.63 24.53
CA LEU A 1 18.17 22.01 25.23
C LEU A 1 17.16 21.38 24.27
N LEU A 2 16.79 22.03 23.16
CA LEU A 2 15.83 21.49 22.16
C LEU A 2 16.37 20.26 21.41
N ALA A 3 17.64 20.26 21.04
CA ALA A 3 18.27 19.13 20.36
C ALA A 3 18.38 17.88 21.29
N SER A 4 18.57 18.09 22.59
CA SER A 4 18.60 17.01 23.58
C SER A 4 17.22 16.37 23.79
N SER A 5 16.12 17.14 23.71
CA SER A 5 14.77 16.61 23.82
C SER A 5 14.38 15.78 22.59
N ALA A 6 14.67 16.28 21.37
CA ALA A 6 14.37 15.55 20.13
C ALA A 6 15.12 14.21 20.03
N ALA A 7 16.41 14.19 20.38
CA ALA A 7 17.19 12.95 20.41
C ALA A 7 16.64 11.96 21.45
N SER A 8 16.21 12.45 22.63
CA SER A 8 15.54 11.62 23.64
C SER A 8 14.22 11.04 23.13
N ASP A 9 13.43 11.80 22.37
CA ASP A 9 12.15 11.35 21.86
C ASP A 9 12.30 10.30 20.77
N VAL A 10 13.29 10.43 19.88
CA VAL A 10 13.65 9.38 18.90
C VAL A 10 14.06 8.09 19.64
N TYR A 11 14.92 8.20 20.66
CA TYR A 11 15.37 7.04 21.42
C TYR A 11 14.21 6.29 22.09
N LYS A 12 13.27 7.00 22.69
CA LYS A 12 12.07 6.41 23.34
C LYS A 12 11.15 5.66 22.37
N ARG A 13 11.21 5.95 21.07
CA ARG A 13 10.39 5.30 20.05
C ARG A 13 10.97 4.00 19.52
N GLN A 14 12.28 3.76 19.73
CA GLN A 14 12.96 2.56 19.23
C GLN A 14 12.31 1.24 19.69
N PRO A 15 11.91 1.05 20.97
CA PRO A 15 11.27 -0.19 21.38
C PRO A 15 9.98 -0.49 20.63
N LYS A 16 9.17 0.54 20.35
CA LYS A 16 7.94 0.42 19.55
C LYS A 16 8.24 -0.02 18.11
N VAL A 17 9.21 0.64 17.45
CA VAL A 17 9.61 0.28 16.08
C VAL A 17 10.09 -1.17 16.03
N ARG A 18 10.92 -1.59 16.99
CA ARG A 18 11.41 -2.96 17.08
C ARG A 18 10.27 -3.96 17.23
N GLU A 19 9.32 -3.71 18.13
CA GLU A 19 8.14 -4.56 18.32
C GLU A 19 7.33 -4.71 17.03
N TYR A 20 7.10 -3.60 16.30
CA TYR A 20 6.39 -3.64 15.02
C TYR A 20 7.14 -4.47 13.98
N LEU A 21 8.45 -4.28 13.84
CA LEU A 21 9.27 -5.05 12.90
C LEU A 21 9.32 -6.55 13.23
N GLU A 22 9.34 -6.91 14.51
CA GLU A 22 9.25 -8.31 14.94
C GLU A 22 7.92 -8.94 14.51
N THR A 23 6.80 -8.20 14.61
CA THR A 23 5.49 -8.67 14.14
C THR A 23 5.39 -8.74 12.62
N ASP A 24 5.97 -7.76 11.90
CA ASP A 24 5.99 -7.75 10.43
C ASP A 24 6.83 -8.90 9.85
N LEU A 25 7.98 -9.19 10.48
CA LEU A 25 8.81 -10.35 10.15
C LEU A 25 8.07 -11.67 10.40
N GLN A 26 7.33 -11.77 11.51
CA GLN A 26 6.50 -12.94 11.78
C GLN A 26 5.41 -13.11 10.74
N ALA A 27 4.71 -12.01 10.37
CA ALA A 27 3.66 -12.06 9.34
C ALA A 27 4.19 -12.49 7.97
N ALA A 28 5.40 -12.06 7.60
CA ALA A 28 6.05 -12.48 6.37
C ALA A 28 6.40 -13.98 6.41
N TYR A 29 6.93 -14.47 7.53
CA TYR A 29 7.28 -15.88 7.70
C TYR A 29 6.05 -16.80 7.66
N ASP A 30 4.97 -16.40 8.33
CA ASP A 30 3.72 -17.17 8.36
C ASP A 30 2.93 -17.08 7.04
N GLY A 31 3.09 -15.99 6.31
CA GLY A 31 2.32 -15.68 5.11
C GLY A 31 2.94 -16.13 3.79
N ASP A 32 4.23 -16.51 3.77
CA ASP A 32 4.92 -16.98 2.57
C ASP A 32 5.44 -18.41 2.74
N PRO A 33 4.80 -19.41 2.12
CA PRO A 33 5.26 -20.81 2.21
C PRO A 33 6.64 -21.06 1.59
N ALA A 34 7.19 -20.13 0.81
CA ALA A 34 8.53 -20.22 0.23
C ALA A 34 9.63 -19.84 1.23
N ALA A 35 9.30 -19.08 2.27
CA ALA A 35 10.26 -18.63 3.28
C ALA A 35 10.75 -19.79 4.15
N ARG A 36 12.04 -20.10 4.09
CA ARG A 36 12.65 -21.20 4.88
C ARG A 36 13.06 -20.78 6.28
N SER A 37 13.35 -19.50 6.49
CA SER A 37 13.73 -18.93 7.78
C SER A 37 13.44 -17.44 7.85
N LYS A 38 13.36 -16.91 9.09
CA LYS A 38 13.26 -15.46 9.30
C LYS A 38 14.51 -14.71 8.83
N ASP A 39 15.67 -15.33 8.92
CA ASP A 39 16.94 -14.74 8.44
C ASP A 39 16.90 -14.54 6.92
N GLU A 40 16.37 -15.51 6.18
CA GLU A 40 16.16 -15.36 4.73
C GLU A 40 15.31 -14.14 4.40
N ILE A 41 14.22 -13.92 5.12
CA ILE A 41 13.34 -12.78 4.93
C ILE A 41 14.07 -11.47 5.23
N VAL A 42 14.82 -11.41 6.35
CA VAL A 42 15.55 -10.20 6.76
C VAL A 42 16.58 -9.79 5.70
N PHE A 43 17.28 -10.75 5.10
CA PHE A 43 18.35 -10.44 4.17
C PHE A 43 17.93 -10.31 2.70
N SER A 44 16.76 -10.85 2.31
CA SER A 44 16.40 -10.94 0.90
C SER A 44 15.05 -10.32 0.50
N TYR A 45 14.10 -10.12 1.43
CA TYR A 45 12.77 -9.63 1.05
C TYR A 45 12.70 -8.11 0.89
N PRO A 46 12.43 -7.60 -0.33
CA PRO A 46 12.29 -6.17 -0.56
C PRO A 46 11.11 -5.56 0.21
N GLY A 47 10.04 -6.33 0.43
CA GLY A 47 8.88 -5.91 1.22
C GLY A 47 9.26 -5.56 2.65
N LEU A 48 10.01 -6.43 3.34
CA LEU A 48 10.46 -6.16 4.71
C LEU A 48 11.42 -4.96 4.77
N TYR A 49 12.29 -4.80 3.77
CA TYR A 49 13.17 -3.63 3.70
C TYR A 49 12.37 -2.32 3.60
N ALA A 50 11.38 -2.26 2.69
CA ALA A 50 10.52 -1.08 2.53
C ALA A 50 9.72 -0.77 3.81
N ILE A 51 9.15 -1.80 4.46
CA ILE A 51 8.45 -1.68 5.73
C ILE A 51 9.39 -1.16 6.83
N THR A 52 10.61 -1.69 6.91
CA THR A 52 11.60 -1.26 7.92
C THR A 52 11.91 0.23 7.78
N VAL A 53 12.20 0.69 6.57
CA VAL A 53 12.46 2.10 6.31
C VAL A 53 11.23 2.96 6.61
N TYR A 54 10.04 2.51 6.21
CA TYR A 54 8.78 3.19 6.52
C TYR A 54 8.56 3.33 8.05
N ARG A 55 8.72 2.26 8.84
CA ARG A 55 8.52 2.28 10.30
C ARG A 55 9.40 3.35 10.96
N LEU A 56 10.67 3.44 10.55
CA LEU A 56 11.60 4.47 11.04
C LEU A 56 11.20 5.87 10.58
N ALA A 57 10.89 6.02 9.30
CA ALA A 57 10.49 7.30 8.70
C ALA A 57 9.19 7.84 9.30
N HIS A 58 8.22 6.96 9.59
CA HIS A 58 6.95 7.31 10.21
C HIS A 58 7.13 7.95 11.60
N GLU A 59 7.99 7.39 12.44
CA GLU A 59 8.25 7.97 13.75
C GLU A 59 8.93 9.35 13.65
N LEU A 60 9.83 9.56 12.68
CA LEU A 60 10.40 10.88 12.40
C LEU A 60 9.34 11.85 11.86
N PHE A 61 8.44 11.36 11.01
CA PHE A 61 7.32 12.16 10.48
C PHE A 61 6.40 12.65 11.61
N LEU A 62 6.06 11.78 12.56
CA LEU A 62 5.25 12.11 13.74
C LEU A 62 5.94 13.12 14.68
N LEU A 63 7.27 13.17 14.67
CA LEU A 63 8.06 14.16 15.39
C LEU A 63 8.17 15.51 14.65
N GLY A 64 7.56 15.62 13.47
CA GLY A 64 7.59 16.84 12.66
C GLY A 64 8.95 17.11 11.99
N VAL A 65 9.81 16.08 11.85
CA VAL A 65 11.10 16.22 11.17
C VAL A 65 10.83 16.50 9.68
N PRO A 66 11.29 17.66 9.14
CA PRO A 66 11.05 17.98 7.75
C PRO A 66 11.98 17.18 6.82
N LEU A 67 11.52 16.92 5.59
CA LEU A 67 12.26 16.33 4.47
C LEU A 67 12.76 14.89 4.69
N ILE A 68 13.49 14.63 5.78
CA ILE A 68 14.17 13.35 6.04
C ILE A 68 13.22 12.14 5.95
N PRO A 69 12.02 12.13 6.57
CA PRO A 69 11.11 10.98 6.45
C PRO A 69 10.77 10.66 5.00
N ARG A 70 10.48 11.69 4.19
CA ARG A 70 10.17 11.50 2.77
C ARG A 70 11.38 11.03 1.97
N MET A 71 12.56 11.58 2.21
CA MET A 71 13.80 11.12 1.56
C MET A 71 14.08 9.65 1.86
N MET A 72 13.85 9.20 3.09
CA MET A 72 14.02 7.79 3.48
C MET A 72 13.07 6.88 2.69
N THR A 73 11.78 7.21 2.65
CA THR A 73 10.81 6.37 1.94
C THR A 73 11.00 6.38 0.43
N GLU A 74 11.39 7.52 -0.18
CA GLU A 74 11.75 7.58 -1.60
C GLU A 74 13.02 6.76 -1.93
N GLN A 75 13.99 6.72 -1.01
CA GLN A 75 15.16 5.84 -1.16
C GLN A 75 14.76 4.36 -1.14
N ALA A 76 13.83 3.96 -0.27
CA ALA A 76 13.29 2.61 -0.25
C ALA A 76 12.50 2.30 -1.53
N HIS A 77 11.63 3.23 -1.95
CA HIS A 77 10.87 3.14 -3.20
C HIS A 77 11.79 2.93 -4.41
N SER A 78 12.86 3.72 -4.54
CA SER A 78 13.81 3.58 -5.65
C SER A 78 14.50 2.21 -5.73
N LYS A 79 14.66 1.53 -4.58
CA LYS A 79 15.31 0.22 -4.51
C LYS A 79 14.36 -0.95 -4.67
N THR A 80 13.10 -0.80 -4.26
CA THR A 80 12.16 -1.92 -4.14
C THR A 80 10.97 -1.82 -5.08
N GLY A 81 10.70 -0.63 -5.64
CA GLY A 81 9.46 -0.34 -6.34
C GLY A 81 8.23 -0.26 -5.42
N ILE A 82 8.42 -0.15 -4.10
CA ILE A 82 7.35 -0.07 -3.09
C ILE A 82 7.31 1.35 -2.53
N ASP A 83 6.26 2.10 -2.86
CA ASP A 83 6.04 3.48 -2.39
C ASP A 83 5.12 3.50 -1.16
N ILE A 84 5.69 3.78 0.02
CA ILE A 84 4.93 3.96 1.26
C ILE A 84 5.17 5.37 1.78
N HIS A 85 4.14 6.22 1.78
CA HIS A 85 4.29 7.57 2.32
C HIS A 85 4.50 7.53 3.85
N PRO A 86 5.45 8.29 4.42
CA PRO A 86 5.74 8.24 5.86
C PRO A 86 4.57 8.69 6.75
N GLY A 87 3.60 9.42 6.20
CA GLY A 87 2.36 9.83 6.88
C GLY A 87 1.30 8.73 7.02
N ALA A 88 1.39 7.65 6.26
CA ALA A 88 0.47 6.53 6.39
C ALA A 88 0.54 5.92 7.80
N THR A 89 -0.59 5.42 8.31
CA THR A 89 -0.64 4.71 9.60
C THR A 89 -0.86 3.22 9.34
N ILE A 90 0.08 2.37 9.78
CA ILE A 90 0.04 0.93 9.52
C ILE A 90 0.17 0.16 10.84
N GLY A 91 -0.78 -0.74 11.09
CA GLY A 91 -0.84 -1.61 12.26
C GLY A 91 0.26 -2.67 12.28
N LYS A 92 0.19 -3.60 13.24
CA LYS A 92 1.12 -4.72 13.41
C LYS A 92 0.83 -5.86 12.44
N TYR A 93 1.81 -6.76 12.27
CA TYR A 93 1.70 -7.93 11.38
C TYR A 93 1.38 -7.55 9.94
N PHE A 94 1.99 -6.48 9.46
CA PHE A 94 1.82 -6.03 8.09
C PHE A 94 2.77 -6.78 7.16
N PHE A 95 2.23 -7.39 6.10
CA PHE A 95 3.02 -8.15 5.15
C PHE A 95 2.81 -7.68 3.71
N ILE A 96 3.90 -7.42 3.03
CA ILE A 96 3.97 -7.16 1.59
C ILE A 96 4.62 -8.36 0.91
N ASP A 97 3.86 -9.01 0.03
CA ASP A 97 4.33 -10.14 -0.78
C ASP A 97 4.71 -9.66 -2.19
N HIS A 98 5.92 -9.98 -2.65
CA HIS A 98 6.58 -9.45 -3.86
C HIS A 98 6.77 -7.94 -3.81
N GLY A 99 5.72 -7.18 -3.89
CA GLY A 99 5.64 -5.75 -3.54
C GLY A 99 5.85 -4.75 -4.66
N THR A 100 6.54 -5.08 -5.74
CA THR A 100 6.80 -4.12 -6.83
C THR A 100 5.53 -3.45 -7.32
N GLY A 101 5.53 -2.11 -7.38
CA GLY A 101 4.40 -1.31 -7.84
C GLY A 101 3.33 -1.03 -6.77
N ILE A 102 3.56 -1.38 -5.51
CA ILE A 102 2.67 -0.96 -4.41
C ILE A 102 2.80 0.55 -4.20
N VAL A 103 1.63 1.20 -4.00
CA VAL A 103 1.53 2.60 -3.61
C VAL A 103 0.62 2.74 -2.40
N ILE A 104 1.14 3.27 -1.29
CA ILE A 104 0.39 3.56 -0.05
C ILE A 104 0.46 5.07 0.21
N GLY A 105 -0.66 5.77 -0.03
CA GLY A 105 -0.74 7.22 0.09
C GLY A 105 -0.73 7.75 1.53
N GLU A 106 -0.44 9.04 1.66
CA GLU A 106 -0.16 9.74 2.92
C GLU A 106 -1.19 9.55 4.03
N THR A 107 -2.49 9.63 3.70
CA THR A 107 -3.57 9.56 4.70
C THR A 107 -4.22 8.19 4.79
N THR A 108 -3.56 7.15 4.28
CA THR A 108 -4.00 5.76 4.39
C THR A 108 -3.92 5.28 5.83
N ILE A 109 -4.95 4.57 6.27
CA ILE A 109 -4.96 3.86 7.55
C ILE A 109 -5.08 2.38 7.26
N ILE A 110 -4.15 1.57 7.79
CA ILE A 110 -4.12 0.12 7.65
C ILE A 110 -4.12 -0.49 9.05
N GLY A 111 -5.04 -1.41 9.30
CA GLY A 111 -5.16 -2.17 10.54
C GLY A 111 -4.06 -3.23 10.72
N CYS A 112 -4.31 -4.17 11.61
CA CYS A 112 -3.39 -5.28 11.91
C CYS A 112 -3.65 -6.48 10.98
N HIS A 113 -2.61 -7.32 10.79
CA HIS A 113 -2.70 -8.56 9.98
C HIS A 113 -3.18 -8.33 8.54
N VAL A 114 -2.73 -7.25 7.93
CA VAL A 114 -3.05 -6.93 6.52
C VAL A 114 -1.96 -7.45 5.60
N LYS A 115 -2.38 -8.12 4.52
CA LYS A 115 -1.48 -8.62 3.46
C LYS A 115 -1.77 -7.92 2.14
N LEU A 116 -0.72 -7.35 1.52
CA LEU A 116 -0.77 -6.74 0.20
C LEU A 116 0.14 -7.47 -0.78
N TYR A 117 -0.35 -7.67 -1.99
CA TYR A 117 0.44 -8.20 -3.10
C TYR A 117 0.91 -7.07 -4.03
N GLN A 118 1.81 -7.40 -4.96
CA GLN A 118 2.38 -6.46 -5.92
C GLN A 118 1.33 -5.66 -6.69
N GLY A 119 1.66 -4.40 -7.02
CA GLY A 119 0.82 -3.53 -7.83
C GLY A 119 -0.43 -2.97 -7.11
N VAL A 120 -0.61 -3.24 -5.82
CA VAL A 120 -1.74 -2.69 -5.05
C VAL A 120 -1.57 -1.19 -4.88
N THR A 121 -2.63 -0.42 -5.16
CA THR A 121 -2.67 1.02 -4.96
C THR A 121 -3.73 1.39 -3.92
N LEU A 122 -3.30 2.02 -2.81
CA LEU A 122 -4.16 2.67 -1.83
C LEU A 122 -4.05 4.18 -2.03
N GLY A 123 -4.90 4.72 -2.92
CA GLY A 123 -4.73 6.03 -3.53
C GLY A 123 -5.88 7.02 -3.28
N ALA A 124 -5.71 8.23 -3.78
CA ALA A 124 -6.76 9.25 -3.81
C ALA A 124 -7.64 9.07 -5.07
N LEU A 125 -8.94 9.36 -4.95
CA LEU A 125 -9.86 9.38 -6.11
C LEU A 125 -9.47 10.43 -7.16
N SER A 126 -8.96 11.57 -6.70
CA SER A 126 -8.51 12.66 -7.57
C SER A 126 -7.48 13.53 -6.86
N THR A 127 -6.49 13.96 -7.59
CA THR A 127 -5.48 14.92 -7.14
C THR A 127 -5.62 16.29 -7.82
N LYS A 128 -6.71 16.54 -8.55
CA LYS A 128 -6.97 17.81 -9.28
C LYS A 128 -6.96 19.05 -8.39
N GLY A 129 -7.21 18.91 -7.08
CA GLY A 129 -7.14 19.99 -6.11
C GLY A 129 -5.71 20.45 -5.78
N GLY A 130 -4.68 19.71 -6.16
CA GLY A 130 -3.27 20.02 -5.88
C GLY A 130 -3.03 20.34 -4.41
N GLN A 131 -2.37 21.47 -4.10
CA GLN A 131 -2.05 21.91 -2.73
C GLN A 131 -3.28 22.17 -1.84
N LYS A 132 -4.47 22.35 -2.39
CA LYS A 132 -5.71 22.49 -1.61
C LYS A 132 -6.11 21.19 -0.89
N LEU A 133 -5.56 20.07 -1.33
CA LEU A 133 -5.75 18.76 -0.71
C LEU A 133 -4.71 18.45 0.37
N ARG A 134 -3.81 19.38 0.70
CA ARG A 134 -2.88 19.22 1.83
C ARG A 134 -3.69 19.03 3.11
N ASP A 135 -3.26 18.10 3.95
CA ASP A 135 -3.88 17.77 5.24
C ASP A 135 -5.34 17.28 5.16
N VAL A 136 -5.88 17.09 3.95
CA VAL A 136 -7.21 16.51 3.73
C VAL A 136 -7.07 15.00 3.60
N ARG A 137 -7.94 14.26 4.32
CA ARG A 137 -8.05 12.82 4.16
C ARG A 137 -8.51 12.48 2.74
N ARG A 138 -7.70 11.73 2.01
CA ARG A 138 -7.94 11.39 0.60
C ARG A 138 -7.63 9.95 0.21
N HIS A 139 -7.11 9.15 1.16
CA HIS A 139 -6.76 7.75 0.95
C HIS A 139 -7.61 6.81 1.82
N PRO A 140 -7.80 5.55 1.41
CA PRO A 140 -8.73 4.63 2.05
C PRO A 140 -8.29 4.20 3.46
N THR A 141 -9.25 3.62 4.19
CA THR A 141 -9.01 2.89 5.42
C THR A 141 -9.18 1.40 5.16
N ILE A 142 -8.21 0.62 5.59
CA ILE A 142 -8.16 -0.84 5.52
C ILE A 142 -8.24 -1.38 6.94
N GLY A 143 -9.23 -2.20 7.22
CA GLY A 143 -9.46 -2.84 8.53
C GLY A 143 -8.48 -3.99 8.78
N ASP A 144 -8.66 -4.65 9.93
CA ASP A 144 -7.84 -5.78 10.34
C ASP A 144 -8.09 -7.03 9.48
N ASN A 145 -7.10 -7.90 9.38
CA ASN A 145 -7.21 -9.20 8.69
C ASN A 145 -7.64 -9.12 7.21
N VAL A 146 -7.34 -8.00 6.54
CA VAL A 146 -7.66 -7.79 5.13
C VAL A 146 -6.54 -8.32 4.24
N THR A 147 -6.92 -9.00 3.15
CA THR A 147 -5.98 -9.43 2.09
C THR A 147 -6.35 -8.76 0.78
N ILE A 148 -5.39 -8.10 0.14
CA ILE A 148 -5.56 -7.41 -1.14
C ILE A 148 -4.61 -8.01 -2.15
N TYR A 149 -5.16 -8.67 -3.17
CA TYR A 149 -4.39 -9.34 -4.21
C TYR A 149 -3.90 -8.36 -5.29
N SER A 150 -2.99 -8.87 -6.11
CA SER A 150 -2.19 -8.12 -7.06
C SER A 150 -2.98 -7.18 -7.99
N GLY A 151 -2.44 -6.00 -8.23
CA GLY A 151 -2.99 -5.03 -9.18
C GLY A 151 -4.30 -4.36 -8.76
N ALA A 152 -4.82 -4.66 -7.56
CA ALA A 152 -6.04 -4.01 -7.08
C ALA A 152 -5.81 -2.54 -6.72
N SER A 153 -6.74 -1.66 -7.08
CA SER A 153 -6.74 -0.25 -6.73
C SER A 153 -7.91 0.08 -5.81
N ILE A 154 -7.63 0.60 -4.63
CA ILE A 154 -8.61 1.06 -3.65
C ILE A 154 -8.42 2.56 -3.47
N LEU A 155 -9.43 3.35 -3.82
CA LEU A 155 -9.31 4.79 -3.93
C LEU A 155 -10.33 5.54 -3.08
N GLY A 156 -9.91 6.68 -2.50
CA GLY A 156 -10.79 7.65 -1.87
C GLY A 156 -10.77 7.65 -0.33
N GLY A 157 -10.80 8.85 0.25
CA GLY A 157 -10.71 9.04 1.71
C GLY A 157 -11.91 8.51 2.50
N GLU A 158 -13.06 8.40 1.86
CA GLU A 158 -14.29 7.85 2.46
C GLU A 158 -14.42 6.34 2.27
N THR A 159 -13.54 5.73 1.48
CA THR A 159 -13.56 4.28 1.21
C THR A 159 -13.00 3.53 2.42
N VAL A 160 -13.81 2.67 2.99
CA VAL A 160 -13.47 1.80 4.12
C VAL A 160 -13.60 0.34 3.71
N ILE A 161 -12.52 -0.40 3.79
CA ILE A 161 -12.50 -1.85 3.63
C ILE A 161 -12.53 -2.45 5.05
N GLU A 162 -13.68 -3.02 5.43
CA GLU A 162 -13.87 -3.51 6.79
C GLU A 162 -13.07 -4.80 7.05
N GLU A 163 -13.03 -5.24 8.31
CA GLU A 163 -12.26 -6.39 8.80
C GLU A 163 -12.54 -7.69 8.01
N GLY A 164 -11.50 -8.46 7.75
CA GLY A 164 -11.58 -9.80 7.15
C GLY A 164 -12.00 -9.81 5.68
N VAL A 165 -12.00 -8.66 5.01
CA VAL A 165 -12.30 -8.56 3.58
C VAL A 165 -11.16 -9.13 2.75
N VAL A 166 -11.51 -9.85 1.68
CA VAL A 166 -10.56 -10.35 0.67
C VAL A 166 -10.87 -9.70 -0.67
N ILE A 167 -9.90 -8.97 -1.22
CA ILE A 167 -10.04 -8.30 -2.53
C ILE A 167 -9.21 -9.05 -3.56
N GLY A 168 -9.88 -9.59 -4.58
CA GLY A 168 -9.26 -10.27 -5.71
C GLY A 168 -8.45 -9.34 -6.59
N GLY A 169 -7.50 -9.92 -7.32
CA GLY A 169 -6.58 -9.16 -8.17
C GLY A 169 -7.29 -8.33 -9.24
N ASN A 170 -6.63 -7.23 -9.63
CA ASN A 170 -7.10 -6.28 -10.66
C ASN A 170 -8.48 -5.65 -10.38
N SER A 171 -8.93 -5.66 -9.12
CA SER A 171 -10.19 -5.01 -8.71
C SER A 171 -10.00 -3.50 -8.60
N PHE A 172 -11.00 -2.73 -9.06
CA PHE A 172 -11.01 -1.27 -8.95
C PHE A 172 -12.12 -0.84 -7.98
N ILE A 173 -11.75 -0.39 -6.79
CA ILE A 173 -12.66 -0.16 -5.65
C ILE A 173 -12.67 1.33 -5.28
N THR A 174 -13.86 1.92 -5.34
CA THR A 174 -14.10 3.32 -4.95
C THR A 174 -15.21 3.48 -3.89
N GLN A 175 -15.70 2.35 -3.36
CA GLN A 175 -16.76 2.31 -2.36
C GLN A 175 -16.39 1.39 -1.21
N SER A 176 -16.96 1.64 -0.03
CA SER A 176 -16.71 0.83 1.16
C SER A 176 -17.23 -0.60 1.01
N ILE A 177 -16.50 -1.56 1.59
CA ILE A 177 -16.81 -2.99 1.56
C ILE A 177 -16.98 -3.50 2.99
N LYS A 178 -18.09 -4.20 3.22
CA LYS A 178 -18.49 -4.71 4.53
C LYS A 178 -17.66 -5.91 4.96
N LYS A 179 -17.50 -6.06 6.27
CA LYS A 179 -16.77 -7.12 6.96
C LYS A 179 -16.97 -8.51 6.32
N GLY A 180 -15.87 -9.24 6.16
CA GLY A 180 -15.85 -10.63 5.70
C GLY A 180 -16.24 -10.84 4.24
N THR A 181 -16.44 -9.77 3.47
CA THR A 181 -16.81 -9.86 2.04
C THR A 181 -15.62 -10.33 1.21
N LYS A 182 -15.87 -11.20 0.24
CA LYS A 182 -14.90 -11.54 -0.81
C LYS A 182 -15.30 -10.88 -2.12
N VAL A 183 -14.39 -10.09 -2.68
CA VAL A 183 -14.57 -9.41 -3.97
C VAL A 183 -13.75 -10.13 -5.02
N SER A 184 -14.33 -10.42 -6.17
CA SER A 184 -13.63 -10.97 -7.32
C SER A 184 -14.13 -10.32 -8.61
N VAL A 185 -13.23 -10.16 -9.58
CA VAL A 185 -13.61 -9.73 -10.92
C VAL A 185 -14.22 -10.93 -11.65
N ARG A 186 -15.45 -10.78 -12.15
CA ARG A 186 -16.12 -11.80 -12.94
C ARG A 186 -15.86 -11.53 -14.42
N ASN A 187 -15.10 -12.39 -15.09
CA ASN A 187 -14.74 -12.34 -16.52
C ASN A 187 -14.45 -10.92 -17.05
N GLN A 188 -13.18 -10.62 -17.25
CA GLN A 188 -12.82 -9.53 -18.14
C GLN A 188 -13.23 -9.94 -19.55
N GLU A 189 -14.20 -9.27 -20.14
CA GLU A 189 -14.50 -9.42 -21.56
C GLU A 189 -13.30 -8.90 -22.34
N LEU A 190 -12.64 -9.80 -23.08
CA LEU A 190 -11.57 -9.43 -23.98
C LEU A 190 -12.21 -9.12 -25.34
N ILE A 191 -12.07 -7.88 -25.79
CA ILE A 191 -12.47 -7.47 -27.12
C ILE A 191 -11.27 -7.68 -28.04
N TYR A 192 -11.42 -8.56 -29.03
CA TYR A 192 -10.38 -8.82 -30.02
C TYR A 192 -10.63 -7.95 -31.26
N HIS A 193 -9.73 -7.04 -31.57
CA HIS A 193 -9.74 -6.31 -32.82
C HIS A 193 -8.85 -7.06 -33.79
N SER A 194 -9.44 -7.62 -34.88
CA SER A 194 -8.66 -8.23 -35.94
C SER A 194 -8.01 -7.13 -36.78
N GLY A 195 -6.74 -7.33 -37.17
CA GLY A 195 -6.01 -6.39 -38.03
C GLY A 195 -6.46 -6.42 -39.51
N ASP A 196 -7.59 -7.08 -39.82
CA ASP A 196 -8.11 -7.19 -41.20
C ASP A 196 -8.97 -5.96 -41.48
N GLU A 197 -8.49 -5.09 -42.40
CA GLU A 197 -9.13 -3.82 -42.76
C GLU A 197 -10.55 -3.99 -43.38
N SER A 198 -10.96 -5.22 -43.69
CA SER A 198 -12.28 -5.50 -44.32
C SER A 198 -13.47 -5.38 -43.34
N LEU A 199 -13.24 -5.17 -42.04
CA LEU A 199 -14.28 -5.09 -41.01
C LEU A 199 -14.54 -3.66 -40.48
N HIS A 200 -13.98 -2.63 -41.11
CA HIS A 200 -14.19 -1.23 -40.75
C HIS A 200 -15.56 -0.68 -41.16
N HIS A 201 -16.64 -1.31 -40.75
CA HIS A 201 -17.94 -0.66 -40.69
C HIS A 201 -18.72 -1.22 -39.52
N LYS A 202 -18.56 -0.62 -38.35
CA LYS A 202 -19.60 -0.19 -37.40
C LYS A 202 -19.03 0.06 -35.99
N GLU A 203 -19.41 1.24 -35.51
CA GLU A 203 -19.30 1.73 -34.15
C GLU A 203 -17.88 2.09 -33.67
N GLN A 204 -17.59 3.39 -33.79
CA GLN A 204 -16.60 4.09 -33.02
C GLN A 204 -17.05 4.03 -31.54
N ASP A 205 -16.63 3.00 -30.84
CA ASP A 205 -16.69 2.98 -29.37
C ASP A 205 -15.42 3.65 -28.86
N GLU A 206 -15.55 4.88 -28.37
CA GLU A 206 -14.46 5.68 -27.79
C GLU A 206 -13.94 5.12 -26.44
N SER A 207 -14.38 3.91 -26.04
CA SER A 207 -14.11 3.34 -24.72
C SER A 207 -12.67 2.87 -24.51
N TRP A 208 -11.88 2.70 -25.55
CA TRP A 208 -10.52 2.16 -25.40
C TRP A 208 -9.40 3.19 -25.12
N PHE A 209 -9.75 4.47 -24.97
CA PHE A 209 -8.80 5.51 -24.54
C PHE A 209 -8.52 5.55 -23.04
N TYR A 210 -9.09 4.64 -22.24
CA TYR A 210 -8.95 4.62 -20.79
C TYR A 210 -8.19 3.43 -20.23
N ILE A 211 -7.39 2.73 -21.07
CA ILE A 211 -6.50 1.68 -20.61
C ILE A 211 -5.09 2.27 -20.46
N ILE A 212 -4.85 2.99 -19.36
CA ILE A 212 -3.52 3.27 -18.81
C ILE A 212 -3.58 2.98 -17.32
#